data_2df06351431ebce89b7d2b67b560a88d
#
_entry.id   2df06351431ebce89b7d2b67b560a88d
#
_cell.length_a   1.000
_cell.length_b   1.000
_cell.length_c   1.000
_cell.angle_alpha   90.00
_cell.angle_beta   90.00
_cell.angle_gamma   90.00
#
_symmetry.space_group_name_H-M   'P 1'
#
loop_
_entity.id
_entity.type
_entity.pdbx_description
1 polymer ?
#
loop_
_entity_poly.entity_id
_entity_poly.type
_entity_poly.pdbx_seq_one_letter_code
_entity_poly.pdbx_strand_id
1 'polypeptide(L)'
;AQQLYEDGAITYMRTDGVQMDGSAISAARKAISDRYDGGYLPEKPRQYQTKAKNAQEAHEAIRPTDFARDKLGSGDHARLYDLIFKRALASQMASARMERTTVDMADGTGQHGLRATGQVVIFPGFLSLYEEGTDDDADDDSKLLPHIKSGDAPAKKSVSAEQHFTQPPPRYTEATLVKRMEELGIGRPSTYASIVSTIQERAYVRKD
;
A
#
# COMPACT_ATOMS: atom_id res chain seq x y z
N ALA A 1 -16.19 -1.53 -11.09
CA ALA A 1 -16.09 -2.81 -10.37
C ALA A 1 -17.25 -3.75 -10.72
N GLN A 2 -18.52 -3.29 -10.65
CA GLN A 2 -19.68 -4.15 -10.89
C GLN A 2 -19.63 -4.84 -12.25
N GLN A 3 -19.34 -4.10 -13.32
CA GLN A 3 -19.19 -4.69 -14.67
C GLN A 3 -18.10 -5.77 -14.73
N LEU A 4 -16.96 -5.54 -14.09
CA LEU A 4 -15.88 -6.56 -14.04
C LEU A 4 -16.31 -7.85 -13.33
N TYR A 5 -17.16 -7.73 -12.32
CA TYR A 5 -17.76 -8.89 -11.66
C TYR A 5 -18.80 -9.59 -12.55
N GLU A 6 -19.70 -8.84 -13.17
CA GLU A 6 -20.72 -9.38 -14.08
C GLU A 6 -20.09 -10.06 -15.31
N ASP A 7 -18.97 -9.54 -15.80
CA ASP A 7 -18.16 -10.14 -16.86
C ASP A 7 -17.34 -11.36 -16.38
N GLY A 8 -17.43 -11.71 -15.10
CA GLY A 8 -16.69 -12.83 -14.52
C GLY A 8 -15.19 -12.62 -14.40
N ALA A 9 -14.72 -11.37 -14.50
CA ALA A 9 -13.29 -11.05 -14.46
C ALA A 9 -12.72 -10.96 -13.04
N ILE A 10 -13.54 -10.59 -12.06
CA ILE A 10 -13.16 -10.50 -10.65
C ILE A 10 -14.20 -11.17 -9.76
N THR A 11 -13.84 -11.48 -8.52
CA THR A 11 -14.75 -11.91 -7.46
C THR A 11 -15.70 -10.79 -7.04
N TYR A 12 -16.67 -11.09 -6.20
CA TYR A 12 -17.68 -10.12 -5.76
C TYR A 12 -17.04 -8.91 -5.07
N MET A 13 -17.37 -7.71 -5.54
CA MET A 13 -16.69 -6.47 -5.16
C MET A 13 -17.24 -5.79 -3.90
N ARG A 14 -18.43 -6.16 -3.41
CA ARG A 14 -19.01 -5.57 -2.19
C ARG A 14 -18.74 -6.47 -0.99
N THR A 15 -17.48 -6.63 -0.64
CA THR A 15 -17.02 -7.51 0.43
C THR A 15 -15.97 -6.81 1.30
N ASP A 16 -15.91 -7.19 2.55
CA ASP A 16 -14.84 -6.93 3.51
C ASP A 16 -13.98 -8.19 3.75
N GLY A 17 -14.21 -9.26 2.99
CA GLY A 17 -13.41 -10.47 3.01
C GLY A 17 -11.99 -10.22 2.54
N VAL A 18 -11.02 -10.80 3.25
CA VAL A 18 -9.57 -10.70 2.95
C VAL A 18 -8.94 -12.05 2.63
N GLN A 19 -9.73 -13.13 2.67
CA GLN A 19 -9.24 -14.46 2.39
C GLN A 19 -9.48 -14.83 0.93
N MET A 20 -8.61 -15.66 0.40
CA MET A 20 -8.77 -16.27 -0.92
C MET A 20 -8.93 -17.77 -0.77
N ASP A 21 -9.72 -18.37 -1.67
CA ASP A 21 -9.82 -19.83 -1.79
C ASP A 21 -8.45 -20.46 -2.07
N GLY A 22 -8.25 -21.70 -1.61
CA GLY A 22 -6.99 -22.43 -1.77
C GLY A 22 -6.58 -22.62 -3.24
N SER A 23 -7.53 -22.79 -4.15
CA SER A 23 -7.27 -22.91 -5.58
C SER A 23 -6.77 -21.58 -6.16
N ALA A 24 -7.35 -20.47 -5.73
CA ALA A 24 -6.93 -19.13 -6.12
C ALA A 24 -5.53 -18.77 -5.59
N ILE A 25 -5.23 -19.14 -4.34
CA ILE A 25 -3.88 -19.00 -3.77
C ILE A 25 -2.87 -19.81 -4.60
N SER A 26 -3.21 -21.05 -4.97
CA SER A 26 -2.34 -21.89 -5.79
C SER A 26 -2.10 -21.28 -7.17
N ALA A 27 -3.14 -20.74 -7.82
CA ALA A 27 -3.04 -20.07 -9.11
C ALA A 27 -2.20 -18.77 -9.01
N ALA A 28 -2.39 -17.96 -7.97
CA ALA A 28 -1.58 -16.77 -7.72
C ALA A 28 -0.10 -17.13 -7.51
N ARG A 29 0.20 -18.13 -6.70
CA ARG A 29 1.57 -18.61 -6.47
C ARG A 29 2.22 -19.13 -7.74
N LYS A 30 1.47 -19.87 -8.57
CA LYS A 30 1.96 -20.29 -9.89
C LYS A 30 2.28 -19.06 -10.77
N ALA A 31 1.39 -18.08 -10.82
CA ALA A 31 1.59 -16.85 -11.60
C ALA A 31 2.82 -16.04 -11.13
N ILE A 32 3.13 -16.05 -9.81
CA ILE A 32 4.35 -15.46 -9.26
C ILE A 32 5.58 -16.24 -9.75
N SER A 33 5.55 -17.57 -9.62
CA SER A 33 6.65 -18.45 -10.04
C SER A 33 6.97 -18.36 -11.52
N ASP A 34 5.94 -18.15 -12.35
CA ASP A 34 6.09 -18.03 -13.81
C ASP A 34 6.67 -16.67 -14.25
N ARG A 35 6.59 -15.63 -13.41
CA ARG A 35 6.93 -14.24 -13.75
C ARG A 35 8.13 -13.68 -13.01
N TYR A 36 8.48 -14.24 -11.87
CA TYR A 36 9.52 -13.74 -10.98
C TYR A 36 10.47 -14.87 -10.54
N ASP A 37 11.66 -14.47 -10.14
CA ASP A 37 12.64 -15.40 -9.59
C ASP A 37 12.15 -16.05 -8.28
N GLY A 38 12.73 -17.17 -7.89
CA GLY A 38 12.31 -17.96 -6.72
C GLY A 38 12.28 -17.20 -5.40
N GLY A 39 13.04 -16.11 -5.26
CA GLY A 39 13.02 -15.25 -4.08
C GLY A 39 11.72 -14.47 -3.85
N TYR A 40 10.91 -14.29 -4.89
CA TYR A 40 9.64 -13.56 -4.80
C TYR A 40 8.47 -14.41 -4.31
N LEU A 41 8.62 -15.74 -4.28
CA LEU A 41 7.61 -16.65 -3.79
C LEU A 41 7.94 -17.08 -2.35
N PRO A 42 7.15 -16.69 -1.34
CA PRO A 42 7.39 -17.13 0.03
C PRO A 42 7.17 -18.64 0.16
N GLU A 43 7.89 -19.30 1.07
CA GLU A 43 7.82 -20.73 1.29
C GLU A 43 6.37 -21.20 1.55
N LYS A 44 5.66 -20.47 2.40
CA LYS A 44 4.26 -20.76 2.77
C LYS A 44 3.30 -19.76 2.14
N PRO A 45 2.09 -20.20 1.74
CA PRO A 45 1.04 -19.28 1.34
C PRO A 45 0.74 -18.26 2.43
N ARG A 46 0.49 -17.02 2.02
CA ARG A 46 0.05 -15.99 2.96
C ARG A 46 -1.45 -16.12 3.20
N GLN A 47 -1.83 -16.05 4.45
CA GLN A 47 -3.21 -16.02 4.90
C GLN A 47 -3.48 -14.73 5.65
N TYR A 48 -4.64 -14.15 5.42
CA TYR A 48 -5.07 -12.90 6.03
C TYR A 48 -6.34 -13.15 6.83
N GLN A 49 -6.49 -12.39 7.91
CA GLN A 49 -7.72 -12.41 8.72
C GLN A 49 -8.27 -11.00 8.78
N THR A 50 -9.59 -10.88 8.64
CA THR A 50 -10.24 -9.60 8.80
C THR A 50 -10.18 -9.15 10.26
N LYS A 51 -9.94 -7.85 10.47
CA LYS A 51 -9.99 -7.22 11.79
C LYS A 51 -11.33 -6.52 12.05
N ALA A 52 -12.21 -6.49 11.06
CA ALA A 52 -13.51 -5.84 11.18
C ALA A 52 -14.40 -6.61 12.16
N LYS A 53 -14.91 -5.93 13.20
CA LYS A 53 -15.75 -6.52 14.25
C LYS A 53 -17.06 -7.15 13.74
N ASN A 54 -17.48 -6.80 12.53
CA ASN A 54 -18.74 -7.22 11.91
C ASN A 54 -18.51 -7.71 10.48
N ALA A 55 -17.37 -8.35 10.21
CA ALA A 55 -17.05 -8.86 8.89
C ALA A 55 -18.07 -9.92 8.46
N GLN A 56 -18.57 -9.78 7.23
CA GLN A 56 -19.36 -10.83 6.59
C GLN A 56 -18.38 -11.82 5.95
N GLU A 57 -17.91 -12.80 6.71
CA GLU A 57 -16.90 -13.79 6.29
C GLU A 57 -17.37 -14.72 5.13
N ALA A 58 -18.60 -14.54 4.65
CA ALA A 58 -19.17 -15.38 3.60
C ALA A 58 -18.58 -15.12 2.20
N HIS A 59 -17.81 -14.06 2.01
CA HIS A 59 -17.25 -13.68 0.71
C HIS A 59 -15.71 -13.70 0.73
N GLU A 60 -15.13 -14.03 -0.42
CA GLU A 60 -13.71 -13.93 -0.62
C GLU A 60 -13.24 -12.46 -0.76
N ALA A 61 -11.92 -12.27 -0.72
CA ALA A 61 -11.27 -11.04 -1.11
C ALA A 61 -11.55 -10.70 -2.59
N ILE A 62 -11.52 -9.42 -2.92
CA ILE A 62 -11.60 -8.96 -4.31
C ILE A 62 -10.32 -9.37 -5.02
N ARG A 63 -10.42 -10.21 -6.03
CA ARG A 63 -9.31 -10.75 -6.82
C ARG A 63 -9.71 -11.03 -8.26
N PRO A 64 -8.76 -11.18 -9.19
CA PRO A 64 -9.06 -11.73 -10.50
C PRO A 64 -9.56 -13.18 -10.36
N THR A 65 -10.47 -13.58 -11.22
CA THR A 65 -10.93 -14.97 -11.30
C THR A 65 -9.87 -15.88 -11.94
N ASP A 66 -9.01 -15.29 -12.80
CA ASP A 66 -7.91 -15.98 -13.48
C ASP A 66 -6.60 -15.18 -13.35
N PHE A 67 -5.63 -15.72 -12.62
CA PHE A 67 -4.30 -15.14 -12.46
C PHE A 67 -3.38 -15.31 -13.69
N ALA A 68 -3.77 -16.10 -14.70
CA ALA A 68 -3.06 -16.14 -15.95
C ALA A 68 -3.32 -14.91 -16.83
N ARG A 69 -4.48 -14.26 -16.63
CA ARG A 69 -4.92 -13.09 -17.39
C ARG A 69 -4.54 -11.80 -16.67
N ASP A 70 -3.40 -11.21 -17.03
CA ASP A 70 -2.86 -10.00 -16.41
C ASP A 70 -3.42 -8.68 -16.99
N LYS A 71 -4.09 -8.74 -18.15
CA LYS A 71 -4.66 -7.58 -18.82
C LYS A 71 -6.10 -7.82 -19.24
N LEU A 72 -6.92 -6.80 -19.13
CA LEU A 72 -8.33 -6.87 -19.50
C LEU A 72 -8.80 -5.55 -20.12
N GLY A 73 -9.31 -5.61 -21.37
CA GLY A 73 -9.99 -4.49 -22.00
C GLY A 73 -9.16 -3.22 -22.14
N SER A 74 -9.82 -2.07 -22.02
CA SER A 74 -9.22 -0.73 -22.14
C SER A 74 -9.94 0.26 -21.20
N GLY A 75 -9.40 1.46 -21.06
CA GLY A 75 -9.98 2.53 -20.26
C GLY A 75 -10.00 2.24 -18.75
N ASP A 76 -10.99 2.74 -18.05
CA ASP A 76 -11.08 2.64 -16.58
C ASP A 76 -11.30 1.22 -16.08
N HIS A 77 -11.95 0.36 -16.86
CA HIS A 77 -12.10 -1.06 -16.52
C HIS A 77 -10.76 -1.76 -16.50
N ALA A 78 -9.91 -1.50 -17.50
CA ALA A 78 -8.56 -2.07 -17.55
C ALA A 78 -7.69 -1.57 -16.38
N ARG A 79 -7.77 -0.27 -16.06
CA ARG A 79 -7.04 0.33 -14.94
C ARG A 79 -7.44 -0.27 -13.59
N LEU A 80 -8.76 -0.43 -13.38
CA LEU A 80 -9.27 -1.03 -12.14
C LEU A 80 -8.91 -2.52 -12.06
N TYR A 81 -9.00 -3.25 -13.18
CA TYR A 81 -8.59 -4.66 -13.22
C TYR A 81 -7.11 -4.82 -12.92
N ASP A 82 -6.24 -4.00 -13.53
CA ASP A 82 -4.79 -4.01 -13.27
C ASP A 82 -4.47 -3.77 -11.79
N LEU A 83 -5.15 -2.80 -11.16
CA LEU A 83 -5.01 -2.53 -9.74
C LEU A 83 -5.40 -3.74 -8.88
N ILE A 84 -6.56 -4.34 -9.15
CA ILE A 84 -7.04 -5.52 -8.42
C ILE A 84 -6.09 -6.71 -8.63
N PHE A 85 -5.66 -6.93 -9.87
CA PHE A 85 -4.72 -7.99 -10.22
C PHE A 85 -3.40 -7.84 -9.46
N LYS A 86 -2.79 -6.66 -9.53
CA LYS A 86 -1.52 -6.35 -8.86
C LYS A 86 -1.64 -6.49 -7.35
N ARG A 87 -2.70 -5.94 -6.75
CA ARG A 87 -2.92 -6.04 -5.30
C ARG A 87 -3.09 -7.48 -4.85
N ALA A 88 -3.92 -8.25 -5.54
CA ALA A 88 -4.17 -9.65 -5.22
C ALA A 88 -2.90 -10.50 -5.38
N LEU A 89 -2.15 -10.34 -6.48
CA LEU A 89 -0.92 -11.06 -6.71
C LEU A 89 0.16 -10.69 -5.69
N ALA A 90 0.36 -9.39 -5.45
CA ALA A 90 1.32 -8.85 -4.46
C ALA A 90 1.03 -9.37 -3.05
N SER A 91 -0.24 -9.60 -2.71
CA SER A 91 -0.62 -10.17 -1.41
C SER A 91 -0.01 -11.55 -1.16
N GLN A 92 0.30 -12.31 -2.21
CA GLN A 92 0.92 -13.64 -2.12
C GLN A 92 2.44 -13.62 -2.37
N MET A 93 3.04 -12.47 -2.64
CA MET A 93 4.49 -12.32 -2.86
C MET A 93 5.29 -12.22 -1.56
N ALA A 94 6.59 -12.41 -1.65
CA ALA A 94 7.52 -12.21 -0.55
C ALA A 94 7.56 -10.74 -0.12
N SER A 95 7.79 -10.50 1.17
CA SER A 95 7.95 -9.14 1.71
C SER A 95 9.17 -8.45 1.13
N ALA A 96 9.09 -7.14 0.93
CA ALA A 96 10.26 -6.32 0.71
C ALA A 96 11.21 -6.39 1.91
N ARG A 97 12.51 -6.31 1.63
CA ARG A 97 13.55 -6.16 2.65
C ARG A 97 14.23 -4.81 2.45
N MET A 98 14.22 -4.03 3.49
CA MET A 98 14.82 -2.70 3.51
C MET A 98 15.91 -2.66 4.58
N GLU A 99 17.01 -1.97 4.28
CA GLU A 99 18.01 -1.61 5.25
C GLU A 99 17.81 -0.15 5.63
N ARG A 100 17.64 0.11 6.93
CA ARG A 100 17.55 1.47 7.45
C ARG A 100 18.86 1.80 8.16
N THR A 101 19.54 2.82 7.66
CA THR A 101 20.79 3.31 8.25
C THR A 101 20.52 4.60 9.00
N THR A 102 20.97 4.64 10.25
CA THR A 102 20.97 5.87 11.06
C THR A 102 22.43 6.22 11.37
N VAL A 103 22.81 7.46 11.06
CA VAL A 103 24.14 8.00 11.30
C VAL A 103 24.03 9.08 12.36
N ASP A 104 24.64 8.86 13.50
CA ASP A 104 24.81 9.87 14.54
C ASP A 104 26.21 10.48 14.38
N MET A 105 26.27 11.80 14.25
CA MET A 105 27.49 12.58 14.09
C MET A 105 27.60 13.57 15.25
N ALA A 106 28.80 13.75 15.75
CA ALA A 106 29.10 14.77 16.75
C ALA A 106 30.20 15.71 16.24
N ASP A 107 30.18 16.94 16.69
CA ASP A 107 31.29 17.87 16.45
C ASP A 107 32.51 17.49 17.29
N GLY A 108 33.67 18.10 17.00
CA GLY A 108 34.90 17.81 17.73
C GLY A 108 34.87 18.16 19.23
N THR A 109 33.84 18.91 19.68
CA THR A 109 33.62 19.25 21.10
C THR A 109 32.67 18.28 21.79
N GLY A 110 31.91 17.49 21.04
CA GLY A 110 30.85 16.62 21.55
C GLY A 110 29.60 17.36 22.08
N GLN A 111 29.55 18.68 21.88
CA GLN A 111 28.41 19.49 22.39
C GLN A 111 27.23 19.53 21.41
N HIS A 112 27.47 19.27 20.13
CA HIS A 112 26.45 19.31 19.10
C HIS A 112 26.37 17.97 18.39
N GLY A 113 25.19 17.41 18.32
CA GLY A 113 24.89 16.18 17.63
C GLY A 113 23.99 16.42 16.42
N LEU A 114 24.25 15.69 15.34
CA LEU A 114 23.40 15.63 14.16
C LEU A 114 23.02 14.16 13.92
N ARG A 115 21.79 13.94 13.45
CA ARG A 115 21.31 12.60 13.06
C ARG A 115 20.81 12.64 11.62
N ALA A 116 21.26 11.70 10.81
CA ALA A 116 20.74 11.45 9.49
C ALA A 116 20.19 10.02 9.44
N THR A 117 19.01 9.86 8.84
CA THR A 117 18.39 8.54 8.62
C THR A 117 18.10 8.39 7.13
N GLY A 118 18.38 7.23 6.59
CA GLY A 118 18.03 6.86 5.22
C GLY A 118 17.74 5.37 5.12
N GLN A 119 17.11 4.96 4.03
CA GLN A 119 16.81 3.55 3.79
C GLN A 119 17.16 3.15 2.37
N VAL A 120 17.48 1.88 2.18
CA VAL A 120 17.76 1.27 0.88
C VAL A 120 16.92 0.01 0.75
N VAL A 121 16.27 -0.17 -0.39
CA VAL A 121 15.57 -1.42 -0.71
C VAL A 121 16.60 -2.46 -1.13
N ILE A 122 16.85 -3.45 -0.28
CA ILE A 122 17.78 -4.56 -0.55
C ILE A 122 17.13 -5.62 -1.44
N PHE A 123 15.84 -5.86 -1.21
CA PHE A 123 15.04 -6.77 -2.01
C PHE A 123 13.62 -6.20 -2.13
N PRO A 124 13.14 -5.91 -3.35
CA PRO A 124 11.87 -5.22 -3.51
C PRO A 124 10.66 -6.08 -3.14
N GLY A 125 10.72 -7.41 -3.28
CA GLY A 125 9.60 -8.29 -2.99
C GLY A 125 8.32 -7.83 -3.70
N PHE A 126 7.20 -7.74 -2.98
CA PHE A 126 5.92 -7.31 -3.53
C PHE A 126 5.93 -5.87 -4.09
N LEU A 127 6.85 -4.99 -3.64
CA LEU A 127 6.97 -3.62 -4.15
C LEU A 127 7.36 -3.57 -5.64
N SER A 128 7.95 -4.64 -6.19
CA SER A 128 8.21 -4.72 -7.62
C SER A 128 6.96 -4.74 -8.50
N LEU A 129 5.82 -5.09 -7.90
CA LEU A 129 4.53 -5.19 -8.60
C LEU A 129 3.51 -4.15 -8.11
N TYR A 130 3.48 -3.88 -6.81
CA TYR A 130 2.48 -3.05 -6.19
C TYR A 130 3.09 -2.14 -5.13
N GLU A 131 2.94 -0.85 -5.34
CA GLU A 131 3.25 0.19 -4.38
C GLU A 131 1.95 0.92 -4.03
N GLU A 132 1.62 0.99 -2.75
CA GLU A 132 0.41 1.68 -2.30
C GLU A 132 0.66 3.18 -2.35
N GLY A 133 -0.17 3.90 -3.11
CA GLY A 133 -0.14 5.35 -3.10
C GLY A 133 -0.50 5.86 -1.70
N THR A 134 0.28 6.78 -1.18
CA THR A 134 -0.02 7.51 0.04
C THR A 134 -0.56 8.89 -0.32
N ASP A 135 -1.74 9.24 0.20
CA ASP A 135 -2.33 10.57 0.04
C ASP A 135 -1.72 11.58 1.03
N ASP A 136 -0.94 11.10 1.98
CA ASP A 136 -0.21 11.92 2.93
C ASP A 136 1.21 12.19 2.42
N ASP A 137 1.69 13.42 2.53
CA ASP A 137 3.11 13.76 2.42
C ASP A 137 3.87 13.05 3.55
N ALA A 138 4.08 11.76 3.39
CA ALA A 138 4.93 11.02 4.30
C ALA A 138 6.33 11.66 4.23
N ASP A 139 6.87 12.03 5.38
CA ASP A 139 8.25 12.46 5.50
C ASP A 139 9.12 11.55 4.64
N ASP A 140 9.85 12.15 3.71
CA ASP A 140 10.68 11.46 2.72
C ASP A 140 11.87 10.77 3.41
N ASP A 141 11.56 9.74 4.19
CA ASP A 141 12.52 8.82 4.81
C ASP A 141 13.29 7.98 3.75
N SER A 142 12.95 8.19 2.47
CA SER A 142 13.54 7.50 1.31
C SER A 142 14.91 8.06 0.89
N LYS A 143 15.43 9.07 1.61
CA LYS A 143 16.74 9.65 1.29
C LYS A 143 17.81 8.59 1.36
N LEU A 144 18.48 8.37 0.22
CA LEU A 144 19.64 7.51 0.15
C LEU A 144 20.81 8.16 0.88
N LEU A 145 21.30 7.50 1.93
CA LEU A 145 22.55 7.90 2.55
C LEU A 145 23.72 7.24 1.80
N PRO A 146 24.86 7.97 1.64
CA PRO A 146 26.07 7.37 1.14
C PRO A 146 26.57 6.31 2.15
N HIS A 147 27.38 5.38 1.68
CA HIS A 147 28.01 4.39 2.55
C HIS A 147 28.94 5.09 3.54
N ILE A 148 28.59 5.09 4.82
CA ILE A 148 29.33 5.72 5.92
C ILE A 148 29.68 4.64 6.94
N LYS A 149 30.91 4.67 7.45
CA LYS A 149 31.40 3.75 8.50
C LYS A 149 31.56 4.52 9.81
N SER A 150 31.50 3.78 10.92
CA SER A 150 31.82 4.33 12.23
C SER A 150 33.26 4.83 12.25
N GLY A 151 33.47 6.07 12.68
CA GLY A 151 34.78 6.73 12.68
C GLY A 151 35.08 7.58 11.44
N ASP A 152 34.23 7.55 10.41
CA ASP A 152 34.37 8.47 9.29
C ASP A 152 34.18 9.93 9.75
N ALA A 153 34.94 10.84 9.15
CA ALA A 153 34.85 12.28 9.42
C ALA A 153 34.28 13.03 8.21
N PRO A 154 32.95 13.17 8.08
CA PRO A 154 32.34 13.86 6.96
C PRO A 154 32.72 15.34 6.95
N ALA A 155 33.10 15.87 5.78
CA ALA A 155 33.39 17.27 5.63
C ALA A 155 32.10 18.08 5.55
N LYS A 156 31.96 19.08 6.43
CA LYS A 156 30.85 20.05 6.36
C LYS A 156 30.98 20.92 5.10
N LYS A 157 30.02 20.84 4.18
CA LYS A 157 29.98 21.68 2.98
C LYS A 157 29.22 22.97 3.21
N SER A 158 28.05 22.91 3.83
CA SER A 158 27.19 24.06 4.11
C SER A 158 26.29 23.79 5.30
N VAL A 159 25.77 24.84 5.88
CA VAL A 159 24.68 24.80 6.87
C VAL A 159 23.62 25.76 6.37
N SER A 160 22.39 25.29 6.18
CA SER A 160 21.22 26.11 5.87
C SER A 160 20.22 26.02 7.02
N ALA A 161 19.62 27.15 7.35
CA ALA A 161 18.50 27.19 8.28
C ALA A 161 17.21 27.30 7.44
N GLU A 162 16.30 26.35 7.64
CA GLU A 162 15.01 26.34 6.97
C GLU A 162 13.92 26.47 8.03
N GLN A 163 12.97 27.35 7.76
CA GLN A 163 11.83 27.52 8.67
C GLN A 163 10.71 26.58 8.23
N HIS A 164 10.28 25.74 9.17
CA HIS A 164 9.14 24.84 8.98
C HIS A 164 8.03 25.21 9.95
N PHE A 165 6.79 25.03 9.51
CA PHE A 165 5.61 25.24 10.34
C PHE A 165 4.86 23.92 10.45
N THR A 166 4.25 23.70 11.59
CA THR A 166 3.31 22.59 11.74
C THR A 166 2.14 22.76 10.78
N GLN A 167 1.84 21.69 10.06
CA GLN A 167 0.70 21.65 9.15
C GLN A 167 -0.54 21.14 9.88
N PRO A 168 -1.75 21.63 9.53
CA PRO A 168 -2.97 21.01 10.02
C PRO A 168 -3.08 19.58 9.47
N PRO A 169 -3.90 18.70 10.10
CA PRO A 169 -4.20 17.40 9.52
C PRO A 169 -4.69 17.56 8.07
N PRO A 170 -4.26 16.68 7.15
CA PRO A 170 -4.69 16.75 5.77
C PRO A 170 -6.23 16.59 5.67
N ARG A 171 -6.81 17.17 4.62
CA ARG A 171 -8.22 16.94 4.31
C ARG A 171 -8.43 15.50 3.86
N TYR A 172 -9.60 14.97 4.13
CA TYR A 172 -9.94 13.63 3.67
C TYR A 172 -10.04 13.61 2.14
N THR A 173 -9.41 12.62 1.54
CA THR A 173 -9.78 12.12 0.20
C THR A 173 -10.95 11.16 0.33
N GLU A 174 -11.58 10.76 -0.79
CA GLU A 174 -12.62 9.73 -0.74
C GLU A 174 -12.07 8.42 -0.13
N ALA A 175 -10.83 8.05 -0.46
CA ALA A 175 -10.21 6.84 0.06
C ALA A 175 -9.94 6.90 1.56
N THR A 176 -9.33 7.99 2.04
CA THR A 176 -9.04 8.16 3.48
C THR A 176 -10.30 8.33 4.31
N LEU A 177 -11.36 8.93 3.74
CA LEU A 177 -12.67 9.01 4.39
C LEU A 177 -13.30 7.62 4.55
N VAL A 178 -13.32 6.80 3.50
CA VAL A 178 -13.82 5.42 3.57
C VAL A 178 -13.03 4.61 4.59
N LYS A 179 -11.70 4.70 4.58
CA LYS A 179 -10.85 4.05 5.57
C LYS A 179 -11.23 4.47 7.00
N ARG A 180 -11.45 5.77 7.23
CA ARG A 180 -11.84 6.28 8.55
C ARG A 180 -13.22 5.81 8.97
N MET A 181 -14.16 5.73 8.03
CA MET A 181 -15.50 5.17 8.29
C MET A 181 -15.41 3.70 8.70
N GLU A 182 -14.59 2.92 8.00
CA GLU A 182 -14.34 1.51 8.33
C GLU A 182 -13.77 1.35 9.74
N GLU A 183 -12.75 2.12 10.11
CA GLU A 183 -12.14 2.12 11.44
C GLU A 183 -13.16 2.43 12.56
N LEU A 184 -14.10 3.32 12.28
CA LEU A 184 -15.16 3.72 13.20
C LEU A 184 -16.39 2.80 13.16
N GLY A 185 -16.43 1.82 12.27
CA GLY A 185 -17.58 0.92 12.07
C GLY A 185 -18.78 1.60 11.42
N ILE A 186 -18.59 2.71 10.71
CA ILE A 186 -19.63 3.47 10.02
C ILE A 186 -19.76 2.94 8.58
N GLY A 187 -20.94 2.47 8.23
CA GLY A 187 -21.21 1.93 6.90
C GLY A 187 -20.67 0.50 6.68
N ARG A 188 -20.71 0.08 5.41
CA ARG A 188 -20.26 -1.23 4.91
C ARG A 188 -19.78 -1.06 3.46
N PRO A 189 -19.07 -2.02 2.87
CA PRO A 189 -18.67 -1.96 1.46
C PRO A 189 -19.82 -1.64 0.49
N SER A 190 -21.02 -2.09 0.81
CA SER A 190 -22.22 -1.82 0.00
C SER A 190 -22.78 -0.41 0.17
N THR A 191 -22.42 0.35 1.20
CA THR A 191 -23.00 1.65 1.55
C THR A 191 -22.02 2.82 1.52
N TYR A 192 -20.70 2.58 1.47
CA TYR A 192 -19.71 3.66 1.49
C TYR A 192 -19.95 4.68 0.38
N ALA A 193 -20.13 4.22 -0.86
CA ALA A 193 -20.36 5.11 -2.00
C ALA A 193 -21.62 5.97 -1.82
N SER A 194 -22.73 5.39 -1.37
CA SER A 194 -23.97 6.12 -1.13
C SER A 194 -23.86 7.12 0.03
N ILE A 195 -23.11 6.79 1.08
CA ILE A 195 -22.88 7.73 2.19
C ILE A 195 -22.06 8.93 1.68
N VAL A 196 -20.96 8.68 0.95
CA VAL A 196 -20.13 9.76 0.39
C VAL A 196 -20.93 10.64 -0.56
N SER A 197 -21.75 10.08 -1.44
CA SER A 197 -22.64 10.86 -2.31
C SER A 197 -23.65 11.69 -1.50
N THR A 198 -24.30 11.09 -0.51
CA THR A 198 -25.32 11.75 0.31
C THR A 198 -24.77 12.96 1.07
N ILE A 199 -23.58 12.87 1.65
CA ILE A 199 -23.01 14.00 2.40
C ILE A 199 -22.62 15.15 1.47
N GLN A 200 -22.25 14.87 0.23
CA GLN A 200 -22.01 15.90 -0.80
C GLN A 200 -23.32 16.53 -1.29
N GLU A 201 -24.33 15.72 -1.63
CA GLU A 201 -25.66 16.20 -2.07
C GLU A 201 -26.34 17.08 -1.02
N ARG A 202 -26.14 16.77 0.26
CA ARG A 202 -26.66 17.57 1.38
C ARG A 202 -25.77 18.76 1.76
N ALA A 203 -24.72 19.00 1.01
CA ALA A 203 -23.75 20.07 1.26
C ALA A 203 -23.12 20.04 2.67
N TYR A 204 -23.02 18.86 3.31
CA TYR A 204 -22.31 18.70 4.57
C TYR A 204 -20.81 18.75 4.37
N VAL A 205 -20.35 18.32 3.20
CA VAL A 205 -18.96 18.41 2.75
C VAL A 205 -18.94 18.93 1.31
N ARG A 206 -17.82 19.53 0.94
CA ARG A 206 -17.56 19.98 -0.43
C ARG A 206 -16.36 19.19 -0.96
N LYS A 207 -16.47 18.75 -2.20
CA LYS A 207 -15.35 18.20 -2.94
C LYS A 207 -14.68 19.35 -3.69
N ASP A 208 -13.39 19.53 -3.45
CA ASP A 208 -12.53 20.51 -4.12
C ASP A 208 -12.00 19.95 -5.44
#